data_a941961ae13541ea711537e0203f5b5c
#
_entry.id   a941961ae13541ea711537e0203f5b5c
#
_cell.length_a   1.000
_cell.length_b   1.000
_cell.length_c   1.000
_cell.angle_alpha   90.00
_cell.angle_beta   90.00
_cell.angle_gamma   90.00
#
_symmetry.space_group_name_H-M   'P 1'
#
loop_
_entity.id
_entity.type
_entity.pdbx_description
1 polymer ?
#
loop_
_entity_poly.entity_id
_entity_poly.type
_entity_poly.pdbx_seq_one_letter_code
_entity_poly.pdbx_strand_id
1 'polypeptide(L)'
;MIWYPYQQMKTMKEPYHIVDAQGVYLYTRKDKLIDSVSSWWSVIHGYKHPELNRAIQEQTERFAHVMLGGLTHEPVEKLSQKLEEWLPGDLDYCFFSDSGSVAVEVALKMALQYHLNRGSRRSKVLSLTHAYHGDTFKTMEVGDDPDYHGILREKRDVVHIPTQVEELERVFAEQGETFSCFIVEPLLQGAGGMRMYDVSFLRRARQLCDQYGVLLIFDEVATGFGRTGHR
;
A
#
# COMPACT_ATOMS: atom_id res chain seq x y z
N MET A 1 -7.16 0.40 -29.07
CA MET A 1 -6.60 -0.90 -28.65
C MET A 1 -6.12 -0.75 -27.22
N ILE A 2 -6.40 -1.71 -26.33
CA ILE A 2 -5.98 -1.67 -24.92
C ILE A 2 -4.70 -2.49 -24.78
N TRP A 3 -3.70 -1.94 -24.10
CA TRP A 3 -2.56 -2.71 -23.62
C TRP A 3 -2.90 -3.24 -22.21
N TYR A 4 -3.19 -4.52 -22.13
CA TYR A 4 -3.59 -5.14 -20.86
C TYR A 4 -2.38 -5.32 -19.94
N PRO A 5 -2.49 -4.94 -18.65
CA PRO A 5 -1.43 -5.14 -17.69
C PRO A 5 -1.19 -6.64 -17.41
N TYR A 6 0.05 -6.97 -17.06
CA TYR A 6 0.48 -8.34 -16.69
C TYR A 6 0.18 -9.42 -17.75
N GLN A 7 0.10 -9.03 -19.03
CA GLN A 7 -0.19 -9.93 -20.14
C GLN A 7 0.89 -9.84 -21.22
N GLN A 8 1.26 -11.00 -21.78
CA GLN A 8 2.05 -11.05 -23.01
C GLN A 8 1.09 -10.94 -24.21
N MET A 9 1.12 -9.83 -24.90
CA MET A 9 0.16 -9.49 -25.99
C MET A 9 0.08 -10.52 -27.11
N LYS A 10 1.18 -11.28 -27.38
CA LYS A 10 1.21 -12.30 -28.44
C LYS A 10 0.52 -13.61 -28.03
N THR A 11 0.40 -13.88 -26.76
CA THR A 11 -0.08 -15.17 -26.24
C THR A 11 -1.27 -15.04 -25.30
N MET A 12 -1.70 -13.81 -24.99
CA MET A 12 -2.84 -13.59 -24.12
C MET A 12 -4.13 -14.18 -24.71
N LYS A 13 -4.96 -14.72 -23.85
CA LYS A 13 -6.33 -15.11 -24.22
C LYS A 13 -7.20 -13.89 -24.38
N GLU A 14 -8.25 -13.99 -25.16
CA GLU A 14 -9.27 -12.93 -25.26
C GLU A 14 -9.87 -12.65 -23.88
N PRO A 15 -9.84 -11.38 -23.43
CA PRO A 15 -10.41 -11.03 -22.13
C PRO A 15 -11.92 -11.23 -22.08
N TYR A 16 -12.44 -11.59 -20.91
CA TYR A 16 -13.89 -11.62 -20.71
C TYR A 16 -14.48 -10.22 -20.87
N HIS A 17 -15.47 -10.08 -21.74
CA HIS A 17 -16.22 -8.84 -21.91
C HIS A 17 -17.34 -8.78 -20.86
N ILE A 18 -17.13 -8.01 -19.80
CA ILE A 18 -18.10 -7.87 -18.71
C ILE A 18 -19.15 -6.83 -19.11
N VAL A 19 -20.42 -7.20 -19.04
CA VAL A 19 -21.56 -6.35 -19.38
C VAL A 19 -22.32 -5.89 -18.13
N ASP A 20 -22.21 -6.61 -17.03
CA ASP A 20 -22.83 -6.26 -15.75
C ASP A 20 -22.10 -6.93 -14.58
N ALA A 21 -22.33 -6.43 -13.35
CA ALA A 21 -21.77 -6.99 -12.13
C ALA A 21 -22.72 -6.76 -10.96
N GLN A 22 -22.80 -7.73 -10.02
CA GLN A 22 -23.59 -7.59 -8.80
C GLN A 22 -23.10 -8.52 -7.68
N GLY A 23 -22.92 -8.00 -6.49
CA GLY A 23 -22.39 -8.76 -5.36
C GLY A 23 -21.00 -9.32 -5.70
N VAL A 24 -20.85 -10.63 -5.71
CA VAL A 24 -19.61 -11.32 -6.10
C VAL A 24 -19.59 -11.79 -7.55
N TYR A 25 -20.60 -11.44 -8.34
CA TYR A 25 -20.78 -11.96 -9.69
C TYR A 25 -20.44 -10.93 -10.76
N LEU A 26 -19.76 -11.40 -11.81
CA LEU A 26 -19.53 -10.70 -13.04
C LEU A 26 -20.35 -11.39 -14.15
N TYR A 27 -20.96 -10.63 -15.02
CA TYR A 27 -21.78 -11.15 -16.10
C TYR A 27 -21.15 -10.81 -17.46
N THR A 28 -20.95 -11.83 -18.27
CA THR A 28 -20.71 -11.67 -19.70
C THR A 28 -22.05 -11.77 -20.45
N ARG A 29 -22.03 -11.66 -21.77
CA ARG A 29 -23.25 -11.92 -22.55
C ARG A 29 -23.74 -13.38 -22.47
N LYS A 30 -22.88 -14.31 -22.07
CA LYS A 30 -23.14 -15.76 -22.09
C LYS A 30 -23.04 -16.40 -20.71
N ASP A 31 -22.17 -15.89 -19.87
CA ASP A 31 -21.75 -16.56 -18.65
C ASP A 31 -21.94 -15.68 -17.42
N LYS A 32 -22.12 -16.34 -16.29
CA LYS A 32 -22.06 -15.76 -14.95
C LYS A 32 -20.80 -16.28 -14.26
N LEU A 33 -19.90 -15.38 -13.92
CA LEU A 33 -18.61 -15.67 -13.30
C LEU A 33 -18.64 -15.27 -11.81
N ILE A 34 -17.87 -15.97 -10.99
CA ILE A 34 -17.61 -15.57 -9.61
C ILE A 34 -16.27 -14.87 -9.56
N ASP A 35 -16.24 -13.65 -9.06
CA ASP A 35 -15.01 -12.95 -8.76
C ASP A 35 -14.52 -13.33 -7.35
N SER A 36 -13.58 -14.26 -7.27
CA SER A 36 -13.02 -14.74 -6.01
C SER A 36 -11.88 -13.87 -5.45
N VAL A 37 -11.47 -12.83 -6.18
CA VAL A 37 -10.37 -11.94 -5.78
C VAL A 37 -10.80 -10.49 -5.59
N SER A 38 -12.11 -10.22 -5.66
CA SER A 38 -12.71 -8.89 -5.44
C SER A 38 -12.02 -7.80 -6.25
N SER A 39 -11.79 -8.04 -7.55
CA SER A 39 -11.07 -7.12 -8.45
C SER A 39 -9.73 -6.65 -7.86
N TRP A 40 -8.86 -7.58 -7.52
CA TRP A 40 -7.63 -7.34 -6.76
C TRP A 40 -7.86 -6.58 -5.46
N TRP A 41 -8.77 -7.13 -4.64
CA TRP A 41 -9.08 -6.69 -3.28
C TRP A 41 -9.71 -5.29 -3.17
N SER A 42 -10.09 -4.66 -4.29
CA SER A 42 -10.66 -3.32 -4.30
C SER A 42 -12.18 -3.29 -4.09
N VAL A 43 -12.90 -4.35 -4.49
CA VAL A 43 -14.37 -4.43 -4.39
C VAL A 43 -14.80 -5.18 -3.13
N ILE A 44 -14.43 -4.66 -1.97
CA ILE A 44 -14.62 -5.34 -0.67
C ILE A 44 -16.08 -5.46 -0.22
N HIS A 45 -16.98 -4.62 -0.72
CA HIS A 45 -18.41 -4.64 -0.42
C HIS A 45 -19.26 -5.27 -1.52
N GLY A 46 -18.61 -5.86 -2.53
CA GLY A 46 -19.26 -6.39 -3.71
C GLY A 46 -19.64 -5.31 -4.75
N TYR A 47 -19.91 -5.78 -5.94
CA TYR A 47 -20.32 -4.93 -7.06
C TYR A 47 -21.71 -4.33 -6.84
N LYS A 48 -21.93 -3.11 -7.28
CA LYS A 48 -23.20 -2.38 -7.19
C LYS A 48 -23.76 -2.28 -5.76
N HIS A 49 -22.93 -2.09 -4.76
CA HIS A 49 -23.41 -1.85 -3.40
C HIS A 49 -24.33 -0.62 -3.39
N PRO A 50 -25.59 -0.73 -2.95
CA PRO A 50 -26.60 0.31 -3.17
C PRO A 50 -26.25 1.64 -2.48
N GLU A 51 -25.70 1.59 -1.28
CA GLU A 51 -25.32 2.80 -0.54
C GLU A 51 -24.13 3.51 -1.18
N LEU A 52 -23.11 2.75 -1.64
CA LEU A 52 -21.95 3.33 -2.32
C LEU A 52 -22.35 3.99 -3.64
N ASN A 53 -23.20 3.30 -4.45
CA ASN A 53 -23.68 3.86 -5.69
C ASN A 53 -24.50 5.14 -5.46
N ARG A 54 -25.38 5.16 -4.44
CA ARG A 54 -26.15 6.34 -4.08
C ARG A 54 -25.26 7.49 -3.67
N ALA A 55 -24.28 7.25 -2.80
CA ALA A 55 -23.35 8.29 -2.35
C ALA A 55 -22.54 8.91 -3.51
N ILE A 56 -22.11 8.09 -4.49
CA ILE A 56 -21.42 8.59 -5.69
C ILE A 56 -22.39 9.43 -6.55
N GLN A 57 -23.62 8.97 -6.77
CA GLN A 57 -24.62 9.70 -7.54
C GLN A 57 -24.95 11.05 -6.92
N GLU A 58 -25.25 11.09 -5.64
CA GLU A 58 -25.54 12.32 -4.90
C GLU A 58 -24.34 13.30 -4.92
N GLN A 59 -23.11 12.80 -4.79
CA GLN A 59 -21.93 13.66 -4.83
C GLN A 59 -21.67 14.23 -6.23
N THR A 60 -21.89 13.44 -7.31
CA THR A 60 -21.67 13.91 -8.68
C THR A 60 -22.67 14.99 -9.11
N GLU A 61 -23.86 15.06 -8.51
CA GLU A 61 -24.81 16.16 -8.72
C GLU A 61 -24.28 17.50 -8.15
N ARG A 62 -23.38 17.46 -7.16
CA ARG A 62 -22.74 18.65 -6.58
C ARG A 62 -21.46 19.02 -7.35
N PHE A 63 -20.52 18.11 -7.39
CA PHE A 63 -19.28 18.19 -8.17
C PHE A 63 -18.55 16.83 -8.14
N ALA A 64 -17.84 16.54 -9.22
CA ALA A 64 -17.04 15.31 -9.33
C ALA A 64 -15.64 15.44 -8.72
N HIS A 65 -15.02 16.61 -8.81
CA HIS A 65 -13.66 16.85 -8.33
C HIS A 65 -13.44 18.31 -7.95
N VAL A 66 -12.71 18.52 -6.86
CA VAL A 66 -12.10 19.80 -6.46
C VAL A 66 -10.70 19.52 -5.92
N MET A 67 -9.72 20.26 -6.40
CA MET A 67 -8.32 20.12 -5.94
C MET A 67 -8.17 20.53 -4.47
N LEU A 68 -7.22 19.91 -3.76
CA LEU A 68 -6.90 20.28 -2.36
C LEU A 68 -5.81 21.36 -2.24
N GLY A 69 -5.37 21.95 -3.33
CA GLY A 69 -4.40 23.06 -3.33
C GLY A 69 -5.04 24.39 -2.92
N GLY A 70 -5.19 24.62 -1.64
CA GLY A 70 -5.82 25.80 -1.07
C GLY A 70 -7.35 25.77 -1.00
N LEU A 71 -7.95 24.62 -1.36
CA LEU A 71 -9.40 24.37 -1.28
C LEU A 71 -9.67 23.11 -0.45
N THR A 72 -10.86 22.98 0.07
CA THR A 72 -11.32 21.78 0.79
C THR A 72 -12.78 21.48 0.48
N HIS A 73 -13.29 20.35 0.94
CA HIS A 73 -14.68 19.95 0.76
C HIS A 73 -15.10 18.90 1.81
N GLU A 74 -16.38 18.88 2.11
CA GLU A 74 -16.96 18.03 3.16
C GLU A 74 -16.58 16.54 3.08
N PRO A 75 -16.60 15.84 1.92
CA PRO A 75 -16.21 14.44 1.87
C PRO A 75 -14.77 14.17 2.35
N VAL A 76 -13.80 15.01 1.98
CA VAL A 76 -12.41 14.80 2.40
C VAL A 76 -12.20 15.11 3.88
N GLU A 77 -12.87 16.14 4.41
CA GLU A 77 -12.81 16.48 5.83
C GLU A 77 -13.38 15.35 6.69
N LYS A 78 -14.56 14.83 6.33
CA LYS A 78 -15.16 13.68 7.01
C LYS A 78 -14.29 12.41 6.93
N LEU A 79 -13.65 12.17 5.78
CA LEU A 79 -12.74 11.02 5.64
C LEU A 79 -11.51 11.17 6.53
N SER A 80 -10.88 12.35 6.53
CA SER A 80 -9.72 12.64 7.37
C SER A 80 -10.05 12.45 8.85
N GLN A 81 -11.18 13.02 9.32
CA GLN A 81 -11.63 12.86 10.70
C GLN A 81 -11.86 11.38 11.07
N LYS A 82 -12.48 10.59 10.19
CA LYS A 82 -12.70 9.16 10.44
C LYS A 82 -11.38 8.37 10.50
N LEU A 83 -10.41 8.72 9.67
CA LEU A 83 -9.09 8.08 9.70
C LEU A 83 -8.34 8.42 11.00
N GLU A 84 -8.37 9.67 11.44
CA GLU A 84 -7.82 10.11 12.73
C GLU A 84 -8.44 9.32 13.91
N GLU A 85 -9.78 9.17 13.92
CA GLU A 85 -10.50 8.40 14.94
C GLU A 85 -10.14 6.90 14.93
N TRP A 86 -9.72 6.34 13.80
CA TRP A 86 -9.45 4.90 13.64
C TRP A 86 -7.98 4.53 13.81
N LEU A 87 -7.08 5.44 13.54
CA LEU A 87 -5.66 5.19 13.60
C LEU A 87 -5.14 5.35 15.05
N PRO A 88 -4.17 4.55 15.46
CA PRO A 88 -3.60 4.63 16.80
C PRO A 88 -2.60 5.79 16.93
N GLY A 89 -2.44 6.28 18.17
CA GLY A 89 -1.41 7.26 18.51
C GLY A 89 -1.76 8.66 18.05
N ASP A 90 -0.79 9.35 17.48
CA ASP A 90 -0.82 10.75 17.05
C ASP A 90 -0.75 10.91 15.52
N LEU A 91 -1.41 9.99 14.79
CA LEU A 91 -1.52 10.03 13.33
C LEU A 91 -2.67 10.96 12.90
N ASP A 92 -2.51 12.27 13.12
CA ASP A 92 -3.56 13.28 13.01
C ASP A 92 -3.68 13.90 11.60
N TYR A 93 -2.79 13.54 10.68
CA TYR A 93 -2.73 14.15 9.35
C TYR A 93 -2.86 13.12 8.23
N CYS A 94 -3.72 13.43 7.26
CA CYS A 94 -3.91 12.64 6.07
C CYS A 94 -3.33 13.34 4.84
N PHE A 95 -2.53 12.62 4.06
CA PHE A 95 -2.11 13.03 2.73
C PHE A 95 -2.77 12.12 1.69
N PHE A 96 -3.55 12.70 0.79
CA PHE A 96 -4.28 11.95 -0.24
C PHE A 96 -3.47 11.86 -1.53
N SER A 97 -3.42 10.67 -2.11
CA SER A 97 -2.78 10.38 -3.39
C SER A 97 -3.72 9.55 -4.26
N ASP A 98 -3.37 9.37 -5.51
CA ASP A 98 -4.18 8.70 -6.53
C ASP A 98 -3.90 7.18 -6.66
N SER A 99 -2.87 6.68 -6.01
CA SER A 99 -2.56 5.25 -6.00
C SER A 99 -1.72 4.84 -4.79
N GLY A 100 -1.67 3.53 -4.48
CA GLY A 100 -0.80 2.96 -3.44
C GLY A 100 0.68 3.21 -3.72
N SER A 101 1.12 3.05 -4.97
CA SER A 101 2.51 3.33 -5.35
C SER A 101 2.90 4.79 -5.09
N VAL A 102 2.04 5.75 -5.41
CA VAL A 102 2.28 7.16 -5.11
C VAL A 102 2.23 7.45 -3.62
N ALA A 103 1.33 6.81 -2.86
CA ALA A 103 1.29 6.93 -1.40
C ALA A 103 2.62 6.49 -0.77
N VAL A 104 3.17 5.35 -1.20
CA VAL A 104 4.48 4.86 -0.72
C VAL A 104 5.60 5.80 -1.14
N GLU A 105 5.63 6.28 -2.38
CA GLU A 105 6.61 7.30 -2.83
C GLU A 105 6.61 8.55 -1.92
N VAL A 106 5.42 9.03 -1.58
CA VAL A 106 5.26 10.20 -0.70
C VAL A 106 5.74 9.87 0.71
N ALA A 107 5.37 8.73 1.28
CA ALA A 107 5.80 8.32 2.62
C ALA A 107 7.34 8.20 2.72
N LEU A 108 7.98 7.61 1.72
CA LEU A 108 9.45 7.52 1.64
C LEU A 108 10.11 8.89 1.54
N LYS A 109 9.56 9.81 0.71
CA LYS A 109 10.04 11.19 0.61
C LYS A 109 9.87 11.95 1.93
N MET A 110 8.73 11.79 2.61
CA MET A 110 8.50 12.39 3.92
C MET A 110 9.51 11.89 4.96
N ALA A 111 9.81 10.60 4.97
CA ALA A 111 10.81 10.03 5.89
C ALA A 111 12.20 10.60 5.66
N LEU A 112 12.64 10.72 4.40
CA LEU A 112 13.91 11.36 4.06
C LEU A 112 13.93 12.83 4.47
N GLN A 113 12.88 13.58 4.14
CA GLN A 113 12.77 15.01 4.45
C GLN A 113 12.75 15.27 5.97
N TYR A 114 12.07 14.40 6.73
CA TYR A 114 12.06 14.47 8.19
C TYR A 114 13.47 14.44 8.78
N HIS A 115 14.30 13.51 8.33
CA HIS A 115 15.68 13.40 8.81
C HIS A 115 16.55 14.58 8.34
N LEU A 116 16.41 14.99 7.08
CA LEU A 116 17.13 16.16 6.55
C LEU A 116 16.82 17.44 7.34
N ASN A 117 15.56 17.69 7.65
CA ASN A 117 15.13 18.85 8.43
C ASN A 117 15.67 18.85 9.86
N ARG A 118 16.07 17.69 10.38
CA ARG A 118 16.72 17.50 11.70
C ARG A 118 18.26 17.46 11.63
N GLY A 119 18.84 17.79 10.46
CA GLY A 119 20.29 17.77 10.25
C GLY A 119 20.90 16.37 10.12
N SER A 120 20.08 15.33 10.00
CA SER A 120 20.52 13.95 9.79
C SER A 120 20.53 13.60 8.31
N ARG A 121 21.55 12.86 7.85
CA ARG A 121 21.68 12.40 6.46
C ARG A 121 21.34 10.92 6.29
N ARG A 122 20.47 10.39 7.12
CA ARG A 122 19.98 9.02 6.98
C ARG A 122 19.22 8.88 5.67
N SER A 123 19.65 7.96 4.80
CA SER A 123 19.06 7.79 3.46
C SER A 123 18.62 6.36 3.19
N LYS A 124 19.16 5.39 3.93
CA LYS A 124 18.80 4.00 3.70
C LYS A 124 17.36 3.68 4.12
N VAL A 125 16.76 2.78 3.39
CA VAL A 125 15.44 2.20 3.69
C VAL A 125 15.63 0.74 4.08
N LEU A 126 15.05 0.32 5.19
CA LEU A 126 14.88 -1.09 5.53
C LEU A 126 13.57 -1.59 4.96
N SER A 127 13.56 -2.78 4.37
CA SER A 127 12.36 -3.45 3.84
C SER A 127 12.46 -4.95 4.06
N LEU A 128 11.41 -5.68 3.70
CA LEU A 128 11.39 -7.15 3.83
C LEU A 128 11.69 -7.84 2.50
N THR A 129 12.30 -9.01 2.57
CA THR A 129 12.34 -9.93 1.43
C THR A 129 10.92 -10.31 1.02
N HIS A 130 10.68 -10.48 -0.27
CA HIS A 130 9.36 -10.72 -0.86
C HIS A 130 8.34 -9.59 -0.67
N ALA A 131 8.76 -8.38 -0.27
CA ALA A 131 7.85 -7.25 -0.16
C ALA A 131 7.43 -6.73 -1.53
N TYR A 132 6.19 -6.24 -1.61
CA TYR A 132 5.69 -5.51 -2.76
C TYR A 132 5.08 -4.17 -2.30
N HIS A 133 5.57 -3.07 -2.85
CA HIS A 133 5.16 -1.72 -2.44
C HIS A 133 4.70 -0.84 -3.61
N GLY A 134 4.51 -1.43 -4.78
CA GLY A 134 4.05 -0.72 -5.99
C GLY A 134 5.02 -0.77 -7.15
N ASP A 135 4.66 -0.08 -8.25
CA ASP A 135 5.29 -0.20 -9.56
C ASP A 135 5.96 1.11 -10.03
N THR A 136 6.16 2.10 -9.15
CA THR A 136 7.03 3.24 -9.44
C THR A 136 8.49 2.90 -9.16
N PHE A 137 9.44 3.63 -9.73
CA PHE A 137 10.86 3.27 -9.60
C PHE A 137 11.32 3.09 -8.15
N LYS A 138 10.94 3.99 -7.25
CA LYS A 138 11.36 3.86 -5.85
C LYS A 138 10.60 2.76 -5.11
N THR A 139 9.32 2.54 -5.41
CA THR A 139 8.56 1.44 -4.82
C THR A 139 9.05 0.08 -5.30
N MET A 140 9.46 -0.05 -6.58
CA MET A 140 10.15 -1.24 -7.08
C MET A 140 11.50 -1.48 -6.41
N GLU A 141 12.24 -0.41 -6.08
CA GLU A 141 13.52 -0.49 -5.38
C GLU A 141 13.34 -1.00 -3.93
N VAL A 142 12.33 -0.51 -3.20
CA VAL A 142 12.05 -0.95 -1.83
C VAL A 142 11.30 -2.28 -1.75
N GLY A 143 10.63 -2.69 -2.82
CA GLY A 143 10.09 -4.02 -2.97
C GLY A 143 11.18 -5.07 -3.21
N ASP A 144 10.84 -6.35 -3.12
CA ASP A 144 11.76 -7.46 -3.40
C ASP A 144 11.10 -8.51 -4.30
N ASP A 145 10.67 -8.06 -5.47
CA ASP A 145 10.11 -8.92 -6.52
C ASP A 145 11.12 -9.04 -7.69
N PRO A 146 11.88 -10.12 -7.75
CA PRO A 146 12.86 -10.34 -8.83
C PRO A 146 12.20 -10.65 -10.17
N ASP A 147 11.01 -11.24 -10.18
CA ASP A 147 10.36 -11.73 -11.39
C ASP A 147 9.79 -10.58 -12.24
N TYR A 148 9.19 -9.58 -11.60
CA TYR A 148 8.59 -8.44 -12.29
C TYR A 148 9.52 -7.21 -12.36
N HIS A 149 10.30 -6.95 -11.32
CA HIS A 149 11.05 -5.70 -11.17
C HIS A 149 12.57 -5.85 -11.27
N GLY A 150 13.09 -7.06 -11.44
CA GLY A 150 14.52 -7.37 -11.36
C GLY A 150 15.42 -6.51 -12.26
N ILE A 151 14.97 -6.17 -13.47
CA ILE A 151 15.72 -5.37 -14.45
C ILE A 151 15.66 -3.86 -14.11
N LEU A 152 14.58 -3.40 -13.48
CA LEU A 152 14.29 -1.99 -13.24
C LEU A 152 14.78 -1.51 -11.88
N ARG A 153 15.22 -2.43 -11.03
CA ARG A 153 15.54 -2.16 -9.63
C ARG A 153 17.01 -1.80 -9.44
N GLU A 154 17.28 -0.59 -9.00
CA GLU A 154 18.58 -0.19 -8.46
C GLU A 154 18.59 -0.47 -6.94
N LYS A 155 19.47 -1.35 -6.48
CA LYS A 155 19.59 -1.71 -5.04
C LYS A 155 20.47 -0.73 -4.25
N ARG A 156 20.45 0.54 -4.58
CA ARG A 156 21.18 1.55 -3.81
C ARG A 156 20.33 1.96 -2.61
N ASP A 157 20.93 1.98 -1.43
CA ASP A 157 20.31 2.49 -0.20
C ASP A 157 19.07 1.72 0.31
N VAL A 158 18.83 0.47 -0.14
CA VAL A 158 17.78 -0.39 0.40
C VAL A 158 18.39 -1.69 0.95
N VAL A 159 18.00 -2.04 2.17
CA VAL A 159 18.39 -3.30 2.82
C VAL A 159 17.14 -4.16 2.97
N HIS A 160 17.19 -5.38 2.45
CA HIS A 160 16.11 -6.35 2.58
C HIS A 160 16.47 -7.44 3.59
N ILE A 161 15.54 -7.73 4.50
CA ILE A 161 15.68 -8.76 5.52
C ILE A 161 14.48 -9.71 5.53
N PRO A 162 14.64 -10.97 5.93
CA PRO A 162 13.50 -11.86 6.15
C PRO A 162 12.72 -11.47 7.42
N THR A 163 11.53 -12.04 7.59
CA THR A 163 10.63 -11.79 8.74
C THR A 163 11.05 -12.55 9.99
N GLN A 164 12.34 -12.48 10.37
CA GLN A 164 12.93 -13.12 11.54
C GLN A 164 13.43 -12.07 12.51
N VAL A 165 13.08 -12.22 13.79
CA VAL A 165 13.41 -11.23 14.84
C VAL A 165 14.92 -11.09 15.02
N GLU A 166 15.65 -12.20 14.97
CA GLU A 166 17.10 -12.23 15.13
C GLU A 166 17.82 -11.44 14.03
N GLU A 167 17.33 -11.56 12.79
CA GLU A 167 17.90 -10.84 11.66
C GLU A 167 17.57 -9.34 11.72
N LEU A 168 16.37 -9.01 12.16
CA LEU A 168 15.96 -7.63 12.40
C LEU A 168 16.86 -6.97 13.48
N GLU A 169 17.07 -7.65 14.61
CA GLU A 169 17.95 -7.17 15.70
C GLU A 169 19.39 -6.98 15.22
N ARG A 170 19.91 -7.95 14.49
CA ARG A 170 21.27 -7.89 13.93
C ARG A 170 21.44 -6.66 13.02
N VAL A 171 20.54 -6.45 12.08
CA VAL A 171 20.63 -5.34 11.12
C VAL A 171 20.47 -3.99 11.81
N PHE A 172 19.59 -3.87 12.79
CA PHE A 172 19.50 -2.63 13.58
C PHE A 172 20.75 -2.37 14.40
N ALA A 173 21.35 -3.39 15.00
CA ALA A 173 22.60 -3.22 15.75
C ALA A 173 23.77 -2.79 14.86
N GLU A 174 23.86 -3.32 13.64
CA GLU A 174 24.94 -3.03 12.69
C GLU A 174 24.79 -1.67 12.00
N GLN A 175 23.57 -1.27 11.62
CA GLN A 175 23.36 -0.11 10.76
C GLN A 175 22.07 0.71 11.03
N GLY A 176 21.41 0.53 12.17
CA GLY A 176 20.18 1.22 12.52
C GLY A 176 20.27 2.74 12.42
N GLU A 177 21.44 3.33 12.71
CA GLU A 177 21.71 4.76 12.58
C GLU A 177 21.70 5.28 11.12
N THR A 178 21.69 4.39 10.13
CA THR A 178 21.71 4.77 8.70
C THR A 178 20.32 4.78 8.06
N PHE A 179 19.35 4.12 8.71
CA PHE A 179 18.00 4.03 8.16
C PHE A 179 17.18 5.30 8.41
N SER A 180 16.54 5.79 7.34
CA SER A 180 15.52 6.84 7.43
C SER A 180 14.16 6.24 7.84
N CYS A 181 13.84 5.09 7.30
CA CYS A 181 12.60 4.38 7.61
C CYS A 181 12.74 2.86 7.44
N PHE A 182 11.79 2.16 8.05
CA PHE A 182 11.51 0.75 7.81
C PHE A 182 10.08 0.65 7.27
N ILE A 183 9.90 0.05 6.08
CA ILE A 183 8.60 -0.16 5.46
C ILE A 183 8.22 -1.63 5.47
N VAL A 184 6.98 -1.94 5.85
CA VAL A 184 6.45 -3.30 5.95
C VAL A 184 4.98 -3.38 5.56
N GLU A 185 4.57 -4.48 4.95
CA GLU A 185 3.16 -4.90 4.85
C GLU A 185 2.80 -5.61 6.17
N PRO A 186 1.89 -5.07 7.02
CA PRO A 186 1.66 -5.64 8.34
C PRO A 186 0.95 -7.00 8.28
N LEU A 187 1.53 -8.00 8.95
CA LEU A 187 1.08 -9.38 9.12
C LEU A 187 1.06 -10.24 7.86
N LEU A 188 0.85 -9.68 6.67
CA LEU A 188 0.69 -10.41 5.42
C LEU A 188 1.39 -9.69 4.27
N GLN A 189 2.37 -10.32 3.67
CA GLN A 189 2.94 -9.91 2.40
C GLN A 189 2.04 -10.43 1.26
N GLY A 190 1.20 -9.55 0.70
CA GLY A 190 0.16 -9.93 -0.25
C GLY A 190 0.71 -10.42 -1.59
N ALA A 191 1.18 -9.51 -2.44
CA ALA A 191 1.70 -9.82 -3.76
C ALA A 191 2.97 -10.69 -3.71
N GLY A 192 3.73 -10.63 -2.63
CA GLY A 192 4.91 -11.48 -2.37
C GLY A 192 4.61 -12.96 -2.10
N GLY A 193 3.37 -13.40 -2.30
CA GLY A 193 2.97 -14.81 -2.21
C GLY A 193 2.11 -15.15 -1.00
N MET A 194 1.32 -14.21 -0.48
CA MET A 194 0.42 -14.38 0.67
C MET A 194 1.14 -14.95 1.90
N ARG A 195 2.31 -14.40 2.20
CA ARG A 195 3.19 -14.85 3.29
C ARG A 195 2.79 -14.18 4.59
N MET A 196 2.29 -14.97 5.53
CA MET A 196 1.99 -14.50 6.88
C MET A 196 3.22 -14.61 7.78
N TYR A 197 3.35 -13.69 8.73
CA TYR A 197 4.36 -13.73 9.76
C TYR A 197 3.80 -13.28 11.11
N ASP A 198 4.52 -13.57 12.18
CA ASP A 198 4.04 -13.37 13.55
C ASP A 198 4.04 -11.91 13.98
N VAL A 199 3.04 -11.52 14.74
CA VAL A 199 2.91 -10.16 15.28
C VAL A 199 4.07 -9.73 16.19
N SER A 200 4.79 -10.69 16.79
CA SER A 200 5.98 -10.41 17.60
C SER A 200 7.07 -9.69 16.79
N PHE A 201 7.19 -10.02 15.51
CA PHE A 201 8.10 -9.32 14.59
C PHE A 201 7.75 -7.82 14.49
N LEU A 202 6.48 -7.47 14.28
CA LEU A 202 6.04 -6.07 14.21
C LEU A 202 6.23 -5.32 15.53
N ARG A 203 5.94 -5.98 16.65
CA ARG A 203 6.20 -5.39 17.99
C ARG A 203 7.67 -5.10 18.19
N ARG A 204 8.53 -6.01 17.77
CA ARG A 204 9.98 -5.81 17.87
C ARG A 204 10.46 -4.73 16.90
N ALA A 205 9.91 -4.70 15.69
CA ALA A 205 10.17 -3.64 14.71
C ALA A 205 9.84 -2.25 15.29
N ARG A 206 8.69 -2.09 15.94
CA ARG A 206 8.30 -0.82 16.57
C ARG A 206 9.31 -0.41 17.65
N GLN A 207 9.70 -1.34 18.55
CA GLN A 207 10.66 -1.07 19.61
C GLN A 207 12.02 -0.62 19.07
N LEU A 208 12.52 -1.31 18.04
CA LEU A 208 13.80 -0.96 17.42
C LEU A 208 13.73 0.35 16.66
N CYS A 209 12.66 0.60 15.93
CA CYS A 209 12.45 1.87 15.27
C CYS A 209 12.45 3.04 16.26
N ASP A 210 11.78 2.89 17.40
CA ASP A 210 11.79 3.91 18.47
C ASP A 210 13.20 4.10 19.07
N GLN A 211 13.87 3.00 19.38
CA GLN A 211 15.23 3.03 19.96
C GLN A 211 16.23 3.74 19.06
N TYR A 212 16.18 3.50 17.76
CA TYR A 212 17.14 4.06 16.79
C TYR A 212 16.64 5.33 16.10
N GLY A 213 15.40 5.78 16.39
CA GLY A 213 14.80 6.95 15.77
C GLY A 213 14.53 6.75 14.26
N VAL A 214 14.18 5.54 13.85
CA VAL A 214 13.81 5.16 12.48
C VAL A 214 12.30 5.29 12.32
N LEU A 215 11.81 5.88 11.23
CA LEU A 215 10.38 5.97 10.99
C LEU A 215 9.84 4.62 10.51
N LEU A 216 8.76 4.13 11.14
CA LEU A 216 8.10 2.90 10.74
C LEU A 216 6.92 3.23 9.84
N ILE A 217 6.91 2.67 8.63
CA ILE A 217 5.85 2.84 7.63
C ILE A 217 5.11 1.51 7.50
N PHE A 218 3.80 1.51 7.77
CA PHE A 218 2.93 0.39 7.47
C PHE A 218 2.27 0.58 6.10
N ASP A 219 2.59 -0.29 5.17
CA ASP A 219 1.88 -0.39 3.89
C ASP A 219 0.63 -1.24 4.07
N GLU A 220 -0.49 -0.57 4.26
CA GLU A 220 -1.79 -1.19 4.46
C GLU A 220 -2.69 -1.17 3.23
N VAL A 221 -2.13 -0.99 2.04
CA VAL A 221 -2.90 -1.00 0.78
C VAL A 221 -3.69 -2.31 0.63
N ALA A 222 -3.09 -3.45 0.97
CA ALA A 222 -3.77 -4.74 0.95
C ALA A 222 -4.34 -5.16 2.31
N THR A 223 -3.73 -4.76 3.42
CA THR A 223 -4.01 -5.30 4.76
C THR A 223 -4.88 -4.42 5.62
N GLY A 224 -5.12 -3.18 5.24
CA GLY A 224 -5.91 -2.22 6.01
C GLY A 224 -7.42 -2.49 6.01
N PHE A 225 -8.15 -1.61 6.66
CA PHE A 225 -9.63 -1.58 6.73
C PHE A 225 -10.26 -2.88 7.24
N GLY A 226 -9.62 -3.54 8.22
CA GLY A 226 -10.15 -4.72 8.89
C GLY A 226 -9.90 -6.04 8.14
N ARG A 227 -9.10 -6.06 7.07
CA ARG A 227 -8.79 -7.29 6.31
C ARG A 227 -8.10 -8.36 7.17
N THR A 228 -7.26 -7.97 8.10
CA THR A 228 -6.56 -8.87 9.02
C THR A 228 -7.30 -9.16 10.32
N GLY A 229 -8.57 -8.72 10.45
CA GLY A 229 -9.48 -9.06 11.54
C GLY A 229 -9.74 -7.94 12.55
N HIS A 230 -8.83 -7.03 12.75
CA HIS A 230 -8.97 -5.86 13.62
C HIS A 230 -8.64 -4.58 12.85
N ARG A 231 -9.18 -3.46 13.35
CA ARG A 231 -8.84 -2.12 12.88
C ARG A 231 -7.51 -1.69 13.44
#